data_9bfa088f8845b56565aa01a3cf8b4779
#
_entry.id   9bfa088f8845b56565aa01a3cf8b4779
#
_cell.length_a   1.000
_cell.length_b   1.000
_cell.length_c   1.000
_cell.angle_alpha   90.00
_cell.angle_beta   90.00
_cell.angle_gamma   90.00
#
_symmetry.space_group_name_H-M   'P 1'
#
loop_
_entity.id
_entity.type
_entity.pdbx_description
1 polymer ?
#
loop_
_entity_poly.entity_id
_entity_poly.type
_entity_poly.pdbx_seq_one_letter_code
_entity_poly.pdbx_strand_id
1 'polypeptide(L)'
;QTYFIWEEGNPYNVPIISLQIQEDFLFDYNKGLYTPGADWDNALALDEDANPCLFGNYISTREYPAHVEIFDPLSPESDVNQGVGVRIHGGCSRLTPIKSLRLYARNEYDRMGEINYNPFSSIPYQASNPSNTLFKRMLLRFSTSGGSQIVDIVTHKIMESVYPGVQRTRH
;
A
#
# COMPACT_ATOMS: atom_id res chain seq x y z
N GLN A 1 0.04 18.11 5.88
CA GLN A 1 1.49 18.02 6.03
C GLN A 1 1.81 17.27 7.30
N THR A 2 2.64 16.24 7.21
CA THR A 2 3.05 15.36 8.30
C THR A 2 4.36 15.89 8.91
N TYR A 3 4.45 15.86 10.24
CA TYR A 3 5.65 16.23 10.97
C TYR A 3 6.07 15.07 11.88
N PHE A 4 7.35 14.76 11.87
CA PHE A 4 7.96 13.83 12.82
C PHE A 4 8.87 14.61 13.76
N ILE A 5 8.70 14.40 15.05
CA ILE A 5 9.53 15.02 16.08
C ILE A 5 10.31 13.90 16.75
N TRP A 6 11.64 13.95 16.61
CA TRP A 6 12.57 13.00 17.20
C TRP A 6 13.52 13.73 18.15
N GLU A 7 13.75 13.21 19.33
CA GLU A 7 14.68 13.82 20.28
C GLU A 7 16.15 13.67 19.84
N GLU A 8 16.50 12.60 19.15
CA GLU A 8 17.89 12.27 18.72
C GLU A 8 18.02 11.97 17.21
N GLY A 9 17.12 12.50 16.38
CA GLY A 9 17.07 12.18 14.95
C GLY A 9 16.20 10.96 14.65
N ASN A 10 16.05 10.62 13.36
CA ASN A 10 15.22 9.48 12.96
C ASN A 10 15.90 8.15 13.36
N PRO A 11 15.34 7.38 14.30
CA PRO A 11 15.94 6.11 14.76
C PRO A 11 15.75 4.98 13.73
N TYR A 12 14.94 5.19 12.68
CA TYR A 12 14.62 4.16 11.71
C TYR A 12 15.36 4.40 10.40
N ASN A 13 16.02 3.37 9.89
CA ASN A 13 16.64 3.38 8.57
C ASN A 13 15.69 2.76 7.51
N VAL A 14 14.41 3.09 7.60
CA VAL A 14 13.35 2.61 6.71
C VAL A 14 12.50 3.79 6.23
N PRO A 15 11.89 3.72 5.04
CA PRO A 15 10.96 4.73 4.59
C PRO A 15 9.73 4.79 5.48
N ILE A 16 9.28 6.01 5.76
CA ILE A 16 8.01 6.26 6.44
C ILE A 16 7.02 6.74 5.38
N ILE A 17 5.89 6.06 5.28
CA ILE A 17 4.81 6.44 4.38
C ILE A 17 3.65 6.95 5.22
N SER A 18 3.41 8.25 5.15
CA SER A 18 2.24 8.90 5.74
C SER A 18 1.11 8.91 4.72
N LEU A 19 -0.04 8.37 5.11
CA LEU A 19 -1.23 8.32 4.28
C LEU A 19 -2.38 9.01 5.00
N GLN A 20 -2.82 10.13 4.45
CA GLN A 20 -3.93 10.91 4.97
C GLN A 20 -5.17 10.63 4.12
N ILE A 21 -6.21 10.10 4.74
CA ILE A 21 -7.48 9.77 4.11
C ILE A 21 -8.63 10.19 5.03
N GLN A 22 -9.77 10.57 4.47
CA GLN A 22 -10.92 10.91 5.26
C GLN A 22 -11.44 9.68 6.03
N GLU A 23 -11.83 9.88 7.27
CA GLU A 23 -12.29 8.81 8.17
C GLU A 23 -13.46 8.01 7.58
N ASP A 24 -14.42 8.68 6.97
CA ASP A 24 -15.58 8.04 6.32
C ASP A 24 -15.18 7.06 5.22
N PHE A 25 -14.10 7.32 4.48
CA PHE A 25 -13.64 6.41 3.45
C PHE A 25 -13.04 5.13 4.03
N LEU A 26 -12.64 5.15 5.28
CA LEU A 26 -12.12 3.97 5.98
C LEU A 26 -13.21 3.25 6.77
N PHE A 27 -14.06 3.96 7.51
CA PHE A 27 -14.86 3.37 8.58
C PHE A 27 -16.37 3.56 8.46
N ASP A 28 -16.88 4.29 7.46
CA ASP A 28 -18.32 4.37 7.22
C ASP A 28 -18.91 2.98 6.94
N TYR A 29 -20.05 2.69 7.54
CA TYR A 29 -20.71 1.38 7.42
C TYR A 29 -21.03 0.99 5.98
N ASN A 30 -21.48 1.93 5.14
CA ASN A 30 -21.95 1.63 3.78
C ASN A 30 -20.82 1.63 2.73
N LYS A 31 -19.72 2.34 3.00
CA LYS A 31 -18.69 2.58 1.99
C LYS A 31 -17.25 2.41 2.49
N GLY A 32 -17.04 2.35 3.81
CA GLY A 32 -15.71 2.33 4.40
C GLY A 32 -14.89 1.09 4.02
N LEU A 33 -13.65 1.30 3.64
CA LEU A 33 -12.76 0.22 3.18
C LEU A 33 -12.44 -0.82 4.25
N TYR A 34 -12.57 -0.46 5.55
CA TYR A 34 -12.25 -1.32 6.68
C TYR A 34 -13.48 -1.92 7.36
N THR A 35 -14.68 -1.62 6.86
CA THR A 35 -15.94 -2.14 7.41
C THR A 35 -16.53 -3.24 6.53
N PRO A 36 -17.19 -4.26 7.14
CA PRO A 36 -17.92 -5.27 6.39
C PRO A 36 -19.05 -4.65 5.55
N GLY A 37 -19.92 -3.87 6.19
CA GLY A 37 -21.05 -3.16 5.58
C GLY A 37 -22.26 -4.03 5.29
N ALA A 38 -23.28 -3.41 4.69
CA ALA A 38 -24.59 -4.04 4.47
C ALA A 38 -24.53 -5.32 3.61
N ASP A 39 -23.65 -5.38 2.63
CA ASP A 39 -23.51 -6.57 1.77
C ASP A 39 -23.08 -7.81 2.57
N TRP A 40 -22.22 -7.60 3.58
CA TRP A 40 -21.80 -8.65 4.49
C TRP A 40 -22.93 -9.11 5.37
N ASP A 41 -23.65 -8.18 6.01
CA ASP A 41 -24.75 -8.52 6.92
C ASP A 41 -25.88 -9.22 6.17
N ASN A 42 -26.22 -8.80 4.97
CA ASN A 42 -27.21 -9.42 4.13
C ASN A 42 -26.80 -10.83 3.68
N ALA A 43 -25.54 -11.04 3.35
CA ALA A 43 -25.04 -12.36 2.95
C ALA A 43 -25.14 -13.36 4.12
N LEU A 44 -24.70 -12.96 5.32
CA LEU A 44 -24.81 -13.80 6.51
C LEU A 44 -26.24 -14.04 6.97
N ALA A 45 -27.15 -13.09 6.74
CA ALA A 45 -28.58 -13.27 7.05
C ALA A 45 -29.26 -14.30 6.13
N LEU A 46 -28.76 -14.47 4.90
CA LEU A 46 -29.27 -15.44 3.94
C LEU A 46 -28.62 -16.82 4.10
N ASP A 47 -27.36 -16.86 4.45
CA ASP A 47 -26.55 -18.05 4.61
C ASP A 47 -25.44 -17.77 5.64
N GLU A 48 -25.55 -18.35 6.83
CA GLU A 48 -24.57 -18.16 7.91
C GLU A 48 -23.16 -18.71 7.56
N ASP A 49 -23.11 -19.66 6.63
CA ASP A 49 -21.88 -20.25 6.10
C ASP A 49 -21.38 -19.54 4.82
N ALA A 50 -21.95 -18.38 4.46
CA ALA A 50 -21.56 -17.62 3.29
C ALA A 50 -20.06 -17.33 3.30
N ASN A 51 -19.40 -17.52 2.15
CA ASN A 51 -17.96 -17.32 2.05
C ASN A 51 -17.59 -15.83 2.25
N PRO A 52 -16.93 -15.47 3.36
CA PRO A 52 -16.65 -14.09 3.70
C PRO A 52 -15.70 -13.37 2.71
N CYS A 53 -15.01 -14.11 1.85
CA CYS A 53 -14.12 -13.55 0.85
C CYS A 53 -14.85 -12.92 -0.35
N LEU A 54 -16.18 -13.07 -0.43
CA LEU A 54 -16.97 -12.62 -1.58
C LEU A 54 -17.83 -11.38 -1.30
N PHE A 55 -17.97 -10.99 -0.05
CA PHE A 55 -18.92 -9.96 0.38
C PHE A 55 -18.24 -8.87 1.20
N GLY A 56 -18.89 -7.72 1.27
CA GLY A 56 -18.50 -6.59 2.10
C GLY A 56 -17.75 -5.49 1.37
N ASN A 57 -17.66 -4.34 2.02
CA ASN A 57 -17.08 -3.13 1.46
C ASN A 57 -15.61 -3.31 1.06
N TYR A 58 -14.83 -4.05 1.83
CA TYR A 58 -13.40 -4.29 1.57
C TYR A 58 -13.16 -5.19 0.34
N ILE A 59 -14.18 -5.92 -0.15
CA ILE A 59 -14.08 -6.71 -1.39
C ILE A 59 -14.33 -5.82 -2.62
N SER A 60 -14.97 -4.69 -2.44
CA SER A 60 -15.30 -3.78 -3.51
C SER A 60 -14.06 -3.26 -4.27
N THR A 61 -14.29 -2.75 -5.46
CA THR A 61 -13.25 -2.08 -6.26
C THR A 61 -13.19 -0.58 -6.02
N ARG A 62 -13.81 -0.10 -4.93
CA ARG A 62 -13.84 1.33 -4.59
C ARG A 62 -12.44 1.89 -4.44
N GLU A 63 -12.25 3.07 -4.98
CA GLU A 63 -11.02 3.84 -4.90
C GLU A 63 -11.36 5.20 -4.29
N TYR A 64 -10.64 5.59 -3.26
CA TYR A 64 -10.89 6.84 -2.55
C TYR A 64 -9.70 7.77 -2.62
N PRO A 65 -9.95 9.09 -2.70
CA PRO A 65 -8.89 10.07 -2.67
C PRO A 65 -8.18 10.07 -1.31
N ALA A 66 -6.87 10.18 -1.36
CA ALA A 66 -6.00 10.30 -0.21
C ALA A 66 -4.81 11.19 -0.57
N HIS A 67 -4.03 11.56 0.42
CA HIS A 67 -2.78 12.27 0.26
C HIS A 67 -1.64 11.41 0.81
N VAL A 68 -0.56 11.25 0.05
CA VAL A 68 0.61 10.46 0.45
C VAL A 68 1.83 11.34 0.57
N GLU A 69 2.57 11.16 1.67
CA GLU A 69 3.91 11.70 1.88
C GLU A 69 4.87 10.54 2.16
N ILE A 70 6.02 10.53 1.49
CA ILE A 70 7.04 9.50 1.70
C ILE A 70 8.31 10.17 2.19
N PHE A 71 8.79 9.73 3.34
CA PHE A 71 10.03 10.17 3.98
C PHE A 71 11.02 9.03 3.94
N ASP A 72 12.01 9.14 3.08
CA ASP A 72 12.99 8.09 2.89
C ASP A 72 14.41 8.57 3.26
N PRO A 73 14.97 8.06 4.37
CA PRO A 73 16.31 8.47 4.80
C PRO A 73 17.42 8.12 3.81
N LEU A 74 17.18 7.11 2.95
CA LEU A 74 18.14 6.69 1.91
C LEU A 74 17.92 7.41 0.57
N SER A 75 16.85 8.15 0.43
CA SER A 75 16.50 8.93 -0.77
C SER A 75 15.86 10.26 -0.38
N PRO A 76 16.61 11.14 0.31
CA PRO A 76 16.06 12.39 0.85
C PRO A 76 15.61 13.37 -0.24
N GLU A 77 16.03 13.14 -1.47
CA GLU A 77 15.61 13.93 -2.64
C GLU A 77 14.27 13.50 -3.24
N SER A 78 13.76 12.35 -2.81
CA SER A 78 12.44 11.84 -3.22
C SER A 78 11.37 12.42 -2.32
N ASP A 79 11.03 13.67 -2.54
CA ASP A 79 9.96 14.35 -1.79
C ASP A 79 8.61 14.02 -2.43
N VAL A 80 8.06 12.86 -2.05
CA VAL A 80 6.70 12.48 -2.47
C VAL A 80 5.71 13.13 -1.52
N ASN A 81 4.95 14.07 -2.06
CA ASN A 81 3.91 14.82 -1.36
C ASN A 81 2.80 15.13 -2.37
N GLN A 82 1.85 14.21 -2.54
CA GLN A 82 0.84 14.33 -3.58
C GLN A 82 -0.47 13.62 -3.28
N GLY A 83 -1.51 13.98 -4.05
CA GLY A 83 -2.78 13.27 -4.09
C GLY A 83 -2.68 11.92 -4.79
N VAL A 84 -3.38 10.92 -4.25
CA VAL A 84 -3.46 9.55 -4.81
C VAL A 84 -4.84 8.96 -4.59
N GLY A 85 -5.21 7.98 -5.41
CA GLY A 85 -6.32 7.08 -5.11
C GLY A 85 -5.85 5.90 -4.27
N VAL A 86 -6.67 5.48 -3.31
CA VAL A 86 -6.37 4.32 -2.44
C VAL A 86 -7.43 3.25 -2.60
N ARG A 87 -6.97 2.00 -2.77
CA ARG A 87 -7.82 0.81 -2.78
C ARG A 87 -7.21 -0.27 -1.90
N ILE A 88 -8.06 -1.13 -1.33
CA ILE A 88 -7.58 -2.36 -0.71
C ILE A 88 -7.08 -3.33 -1.79
N HIS A 89 -5.96 -3.97 -1.50
CA HIS A 89 -5.37 -4.99 -2.36
C HIS A 89 -5.45 -6.37 -1.72
N GLY A 90 -5.65 -7.40 -2.55
CA GLY A 90 -5.69 -8.79 -2.15
C GLY A 90 -6.96 -9.50 -2.61
N GLY A 91 -7.04 -10.76 -2.27
CA GLY A 91 -8.25 -11.61 -2.33
C GLY A 91 -8.84 -11.74 -0.92
N CYS A 92 -8.90 -12.95 -0.40
CA CYS A 92 -9.33 -13.26 0.98
C CYS A 92 -8.51 -12.55 2.07
N SER A 93 -7.26 -12.19 1.80
CA SER A 93 -6.44 -11.39 2.71
C SER A 93 -6.99 -10.00 3.04
N ARG A 94 -8.02 -9.54 2.32
CA ARG A 94 -8.75 -8.31 2.66
C ARG A 94 -9.55 -8.42 3.94
N LEU A 95 -9.79 -9.64 4.43
CA LEU A 95 -10.48 -9.91 5.71
C LEU A 95 -9.59 -9.61 6.92
N THR A 96 -8.27 -9.62 6.77
CA THR A 96 -7.35 -9.40 7.89
C THR A 96 -7.46 -7.98 8.45
N PRO A 97 -7.23 -7.79 9.76
CA PRO A 97 -7.29 -6.45 10.37
C PRO A 97 -6.34 -5.45 9.69
N ILE A 98 -5.11 -5.87 9.40
CA ILE A 98 -4.16 -5.06 8.63
C ILE A 98 -4.29 -5.42 7.16
N LYS A 99 -4.60 -4.43 6.34
CA LYS A 99 -4.89 -4.60 4.91
C LYS A 99 -3.75 -4.09 4.06
N SER A 100 -3.45 -4.82 2.98
CA SER A 100 -2.59 -4.29 1.93
C SER A 100 -3.33 -3.21 1.15
N LEU A 101 -2.64 -2.12 0.85
CA LEU A 101 -3.20 -0.98 0.12
C LEU A 101 -2.49 -0.80 -1.21
N ARG A 102 -3.23 -0.40 -2.22
CA ARG A 102 -2.68 0.01 -3.52
C ARG A 102 -2.95 1.49 -3.72
N LEU A 103 -1.88 2.22 -3.98
CA LEU A 103 -1.92 3.62 -4.35
C LEU A 103 -1.97 3.75 -5.87
N TYR A 104 -2.78 4.66 -6.36
CA TYR A 104 -2.92 5.00 -7.78
C TYR A 104 -2.59 6.46 -7.99
N ALA A 105 -1.59 6.74 -8.80
CA ALA A 105 -1.35 8.08 -9.30
C ALA A 105 -2.21 8.32 -10.54
N ARG A 106 -3.15 9.24 -10.42
CA ARG A 106 -4.04 9.64 -11.52
C ARG A 106 -4.15 11.15 -11.56
N ASN A 107 -4.35 11.69 -12.75
CA ASN A 107 -4.51 13.13 -12.94
C ASN A 107 -5.73 13.73 -12.21
N GLU A 108 -6.70 12.90 -11.83
CA GLU A 108 -7.85 13.31 -11.02
C GLU A 108 -7.52 13.59 -9.56
N TYR A 109 -6.43 12.99 -9.03
CA TYR A 109 -5.98 13.19 -7.64
C TYR A 109 -4.85 14.19 -7.55
N ASP A 110 -3.98 14.19 -8.55
CA ASP A 110 -2.85 15.12 -8.67
C ASP A 110 -2.47 15.29 -10.14
N ARG A 111 -1.98 16.49 -10.50
CA ARG A 111 -1.59 16.82 -11.88
C ARG A 111 -0.45 15.98 -12.43
N MET A 112 0.38 15.41 -11.53
CA MET A 112 1.54 14.60 -11.91
C MET A 112 1.14 13.29 -12.60
N GLY A 113 0.04 12.64 -12.19
CA GLY A 113 -0.41 11.35 -12.73
C GLY A 113 0.57 10.19 -12.53
N GLU A 114 1.67 10.44 -11.83
CA GLU A 114 2.74 9.50 -11.51
C GLU A 114 3.36 9.85 -10.16
N ILE A 115 3.80 8.83 -9.42
CA ILE A 115 4.56 8.98 -8.18
C ILE A 115 6.04 8.93 -8.55
N ASN A 116 6.75 10.03 -8.35
CA ASN A 116 8.20 10.08 -8.56
C ASN A 116 8.93 9.69 -7.27
N TYR A 117 9.29 8.42 -7.19
CA TYR A 117 9.98 7.87 -6.03
C TYR A 117 10.98 6.80 -6.45
N ASN A 118 12.17 6.83 -5.88
CA ASN A 118 13.19 5.81 -6.12
C ASN A 118 13.39 4.91 -4.88
N PRO A 119 12.52 3.92 -4.63
CA PRO A 119 12.61 3.04 -3.48
C PRO A 119 13.82 2.13 -3.49
N PHE A 120 14.55 2.09 -4.60
CA PHE A 120 15.64 1.14 -4.83
C PHE A 120 17.00 1.83 -5.06
N SER A 121 17.12 3.10 -4.68
CA SER A 121 18.36 3.90 -4.88
C SER A 121 19.63 3.25 -4.31
N SER A 122 19.47 2.48 -3.23
CA SER A 122 20.57 1.76 -2.57
C SER A 122 20.92 0.39 -3.19
N ILE A 123 20.17 -0.04 -4.22
CA ILE A 123 20.40 -1.34 -4.87
C ILE A 123 21.32 -1.15 -6.07
N PRO A 124 22.52 -1.76 -6.11
CA PRO A 124 23.52 -1.52 -7.16
C PRO A 124 23.05 -1.72 -8.60
N TYR A 125 22.11 -2.63 -8.82
CA TYR A 125 21.55 -2.86 -10.16
C TYR A 125 20.67 -1.69 -10.65
N GLN A 126 20.06 -0.92 -9.75
CA GLN A 126 19.24 0.22 -10.14
C GLN A 126 20.02 1.52 -10.23
N ALA A 127 21.17 1.60 -9.60
CA ALA A 127 22.12 2.67 -9.89
C ALA A 127 22.52 2.68 -11.38
N SER A 128 22.45 1.52 -12.05
CA SER A 128 22.72 1.38 -13.49
C SER A 128 21.45 1.57 -14.38
N ASN A 129 20.26 1.70 -13.81
CA ASN A 129 19.01 1.92 -14.57
C ASN A 129 18.10 2.94 -13.86
N PRO A 130 18.47 4.22 -13.86
CA PRO A 130 17.79 5.30 -13.14
C PRO A 130 16.39 5.64 -13.67
N SER A 131 15.94 5.00 -14.76
CA SER A 131 14.71 5.35 -15.46
C SER A 131 13.41 4.84 -14.81
N ASN A 132 13.48 4.06 -13.70
CA ASN A 132 12.30 3.52 -13.04
C ASN A 132 11.98 4.23 -11.71
N THR A 133 11.81 5.54 -11.77
CA THR A 133 11.39 6.34 -10.60
C THR A 133 9.94 6.82 -10.69
N LEU A 134 9.30 6.64 -11.84
CA LEU A 134 7.93 7.10 -12.08
C LEU A 134 6.96 5.92 -12.03
N PHE A 135 6.08 5.92 -11.05
CA PHE A 135 5.14 4.84 -10.84
C PHE A 135 3.68 5.33 -10.97
N LYS A 136 2.91 4.66 -11.81
CA LYS A 136 1.45 4.85 -11.85
C LYS A 136 0.72 4.19 -10.70
N ARG A 137 1.37 3.23 -10.04
CA ARG A 137 0.81 2.47 -8.92
C ARG A 137 1.92 2.03 -7.98
N MET A 138 1.62 2.07 -6.69
CA MET A 138 2.45 1.47 -5.65
C MET A 138 1.62 0.51 -4.82
N LEU A 139 2.23 -0.59 -4.40
CA LEU A 139 1.60 -1.58 -3.53
C LEU A 139 2.28 -1.54 -2.16
N LEU A 140 1.52 -1.12 -1.16
CA LEU A 140 1.88 -1.21 0.24
C LEU A 140 1.36 -2.57 0.75
N ARG A 141 2.24 -3.57 0.76
CA ARG A 141 1.85 -4.93 1.04
C ARG A 141 2.09 -5.30 2.50
N PHE A 142 1.05 -5.82 3.14
CA PHE A 142 1.16 -6.53 4.40
C PHE A 142 1.29 -8.03 4.13
N SER A 143 2.31 -8.67 4.69
CA SER A 143 2.48 -10.12 4.55
C SER A 143 1.57 -10.85 5.53
N THR A 144 0.69 -11.68 5.00
CA THR A 144 -0.26 -12.49 5.80
C THR A 144 0.05 -13.99 5.76
N SER A 145 1.06 -14.40 5.00
CA SER A 145 1.37 -15.82 4.80
C SER A 145 1.93 -16.48 6.07
N GLY A 146 1.21 -17.51 6.55
CA GLY A 146 1.72 -18.44 7.55
C GLY A 146 2.07 -17.85 8.91
N GLY A 147 1.54 -16.68 9.26
CA GLY A 147 1.83 -16.01 10.54
C GLY A 147 3.23 -15.37 10.61
N SER A 148 4.03 -15.45 9.54
CA SER A 148 5.34 -14.81 9.48
C SER A 148 5.32 -13.62 8.51
N GLN A 149 5.64 -12.45 9.00
CA GLN A 149 5.74 -11.23 8.19
C GLN A 149 6.95 -11.22 7.26
N ILE A 150 7.93 -12.08 7.50
CA ILE A 150 9.19 -12.12 6.74
C ILE A 150 9.20 -13.10 5.57
N VAL A 151 8.24 -14.02 5.46
CA VAL A 151 8.19 -15.02 4.36
C VAL A 151 8.16 -14.35 3.00
N ASP A 152 7.33 -13.34 2.83
CA ASP A 152 7.20 -12.58 1.59
C ASP A 152 8.53 -11.91 1.21
N ILE A 153 9.17 -11.27 2.20
CA ILE A 153 10.47 -10.60 2.06
C ILE A 153 11.54 -11.58 1.58
N VAL A 154 11.67 -12.71 2.29
CA VAL A 154 12.68 -13.75 1.99
C VAL A 154 12.43 -14.33 0.59
N THR A 155 11.17 -14.65 0.25
CA THR A 155 10.81 -15.18 -1.07
C THR A 155 11.19 -14.20 -2.18
N HIS A 156 10.86 -12.93 -2.05
CA HIS A 156 11.24 -11.91 -3.02
C HIS A 156 12.75 -11.76 -3.15
N LYS A 157 13.49 -11.76 -2.04
CA LYS A 157 14.96 -11.69 -2.04
C LYS A 157 15.62 -12.89 -2.72
N ILE A 158 15.11 -14.09 -2.48
CA ILE A 158 15.59 -15.30 -3.16
C ILE A 158 15.29 -15.18 -4.68
N MET A 159 14.09 -14.77 -5.06
CA MET A 159 13.72 -14.63 -6.47
C MET A 159 14.57 -13.56 -7.16
N GLU A 160 14.81 -12.42 -6.53
CA GLU A 160 15.70 -11.37 -7.05
C GLU A 160 17.11 -11.89 -7.32
N SER A 161 17.63 -12.78 -6.47
CA SER A 161 18.99 -13.35 -6.62
C SER A 161 19.08 -14.35 -7.78
N VAL A 162 17.98 -15.03 -8.10
CA VAL A 162 17.93 -16.08 -9.12
C VAL A 162 17.46 -15.55 -10.47
N TYR A 163 16.59 -14.53 -10.46
CA TYR A 163 15.93 -14.03 -11.66
C TYR A 163 15.91 -12.49 -11.72
N PRO A 164 16.86 -11.85 -12.38
CA PRO A 164 16.99 -10.38 -12.41
C PRO A 164 15.77 -9.62 -13.00
N GLY A 165 14.82 -10.32 -13.61
CA GLY A 165 13.62 -9.73 -14.21
C GLY A 165 12.36 -9.76 -13.33
N VAL A 166 12.44 -10.27 -12.10
CA VAL A 166 11.27 -10.34 -11.21
C VAL A 166 10.86 -8.98 -10.67
N GLN A 167 9.62 -8.94 -10.20
CA GLN A 167 9.09 -7.82 -9.43
C GLN A 167 9.97 -7.55 -8.20
N ARG A 168 10.40 -6.31 -8.07
CA ARG A 168 11.24 -5.88 -6.95
C ARG A 168 10.39 -5.40 -5.79
N THR A 169 10.94 -5.61 -4.61
CA THR A 169 10.32 -5.17 -3.36
C THR A 169 11.35 -4.48 -2.48
N ARG A 170 10.90 -3.46 -1.77
CA ARG A 170 11.63 -2.82 -0.68
C ARG A 170 10.90 -3.12 0.63
N HIS A 171 11.68 -3.44 1.65
CA HIS A 171 11.21 -3.80 2.97
C HIS A 171 11.94 -2.96 4.02
#